data_02836ac64184c1848e4b1bc5e393e983
#
_entry.id   02836ac64184c1848e4b1bc5e393e983
#
_cell.length_a   1.000
_cell.length_b   1.000
_cell.length_c   1.000
_cell.angle_alpha   90.00
_cell.angle_beta   90.00
_cell.angle_gamma   90.00
#
_symmetry.space_group_name_H-M   'P 1'
#
loop_
_entity.id
_entity.type
_entity.pdbx_description
1 polymer ?
#
loop_
_entity_poly.entity_id
_entity_poly.type
_entity_poly.pdbx_seq_one_letter_code
_entity_poly.pdbx_strand_id
1 'polypeptide(L)'
;MKQKIYHIIIFLLFWFCGVAYPQNPKADILQQDLSGLFDNLSMIGILGEDCSRIDIHITEVRKMDSREYEIKGISRTRLSVICPFKGKVCVDSISSCSQMIKSEYTEVDGFIYGHYSFAEYGDKRYSGAFSGFFKQG
;
A
#
# COMPACT_ATOMS: atom_id res chain seq x y z
N MET A 1 -52.70 -27.82 -16.73
CA MET A 1 -52.34 -26.51 -16.20
C MET A 1 -51.49 -26.56 -14.91
N LYS A 2 -51.67 -27.52 -14.08
CA LYS A 2 -50.89 -27.61 -12.79
C LYS A 2 -49.41 -27.97 -12.99
N GLN A 3 -49.00 -28.71 -14.00
CA GLN A 3 -47.61 -29.10 -14.22
C GLN A 3 -46.70 -27.95 -14.74
N LYS A 4 -47.27 -26.96 -15.42
CA LYS A 4 -46.45 -25.82 -15.92
C LYS A 4 -46.00 -24.85 -14.83
N ILE A 5 -46.77 -24.76 -13.74
CA ILE A 5 -46.47 -23.87 -12.61
C ILE A 5 -45.28 -24.37 -11.82
N TYR A 6 -45.14 -25.69 -11.65
CA TYR A 6 -44.00 -26.27 -10.91
C TYR A 6 -42.66 -26.06 -11.60
N HIS A 7 -42.62 -26.05 -12.93
CA HIS A 7 -41.36 -25.77 -13.65
C HIS A 7 -40.93 -24.31 -13.56
N ILE A 8 -41.85 -23.38 -13.48
CA ILE A 8 -41.56 -21.95 -13.32
C ILE A 8 -41.06 -21.67 -11.92
N ILE A 9 -41.60 -22.31 -10.88
CA ILE A 9 -41.16 -22.15 -9.50
C ILE A 9 -39.76 -22.74 -9.28
N ILE A 10 -39.44 -23.88 -9.88
CA ILE A 10 -38.11 -24.51 -9.82
C ILE A 10 -37.08 -23.62 -10.56
N PHE A 11 -37.45 -23.00 -11.68
CA PHE A 11 -36.56 -22.11 -12.42
C PHE A 11 -36.30 -20.79 -11.68
N LEU A 12 -37.28 -20.26 -10.97
CA LEU A 12 -37.13 -19.07 -10.13
C LEU A 12 -36.29 -19.36 -8.88
N LEU A 13 -36.37 -20.55 -8.28
CA LEU A 13 -35.55 -20.96 -7.13
C LEU A 13 -34.08 -21.15 -7.54
N PHE A 14 -33.79 -21.59 -8.76
CA PHE A 14 -32.41 -21.69 -9.27
C PHE A 14 -31.76 -20.33 -9.57
N TRP A 15 -32.56 -19.31 -9.84
CA TRP A 15 -32.02 -17.96 -10.10
C TRP A 15 -31.70 -17.19 -8.82
N PHE A 16 -32.23 -17.63 -7.66
CA PHE A 16 -31.93 -17.04 -6.35
C PHE A 16 -30.81 -17.76 -5.59
N CYS A 17 -30.29 -18.86 -6.07
CA CYS A 17 -28.99 -19.37 -5.63
C CYS A 17 -27.90 -18.52 -6.30
N GLY A 18 -27.85 -17.25 -5.95
CA GLY A 18 -26.66 -16.44 -6.13
C GLY A 18 -25.54 -17.17 -5.39
N VAL A 19 -24.64 -17.77 -6.17
CA VAL A 19 -23.40 -18.33 -5.63
C VAL A 19 -22.72 -17.16 -4.93
N ALA A 20 -22.79 -17.13 -3.62
CA ALA A 20 -21.94 -16.26 -2.82
C ALA A 20 -20.53 -16.78 -3.04
N TYR A 21 -19.85 -16.23 -4.03
CA TYR A 21 -18.41 -16.42 -4.16
C TYR A 21 -17.80 -15.97 -2.83
N PRO A 22 -16.99 -16.80 -2.16
CA PRO A 22 -16.26 -16.35 -1.01
C PRO A 22 -15.40 -15.17 -1.48
N GLN A 23 -15.79 -13.96 -1.08
CA GLN A 23 -15.00 -12.78 -1.34
C GLN A 23 -13.65 -13.03 -0.67
N ASN A 24 -12.60 -13.04 -1.47
CA ASN A 24 -11.25 -13.21 -0.94
C ASN A 24 -10.94 -11.94 -0.14
N PRO A 25 -10.82 -11.99 1.19
CA PRO A 25 -10.62 -10.79 2.01
C PRO A 25 -9.37 -10.01 1.60
N LYS A 26 -8.40 -10.66 0.97
CA LYS A 26 -7.22 -10.01 0.41
C LYS A 26 -7.52 -9.13 -0.81
N ALA A 27 -8.52 -9.47 -1.61
CA ALA A 27 -8.90 -8.65 -2.76
C ALA A 27 -9.60 -7.36 -2.32
N ASP A 28 -10.41 -7.42 -1.28
CA ASP A 28 -11.13 -6.25 -0.75
C ASP A 28 -10.17 -5.21 -0.15
N ILE A 29 -9.11 -5.63 0.52
CA ILE A 29 -8.13 -4.71 1.12
C ILE A 29 -7.34 -3.96 0.04
N LEU A 30 -7.00 -4.63 -1.08
CA LEU A 30 -6.31 -3.97 -2.20
C LEU A 30 -7.20 -2.99 -2.97
N GLN A 31 -8.53 -3.10 -2.84
CA GLN A 31 -9.46 -2.11 -3.40
C GLN A 31 -9.60 -0.87 -2.52
N GLN A 32 -9.24 -0.96 -1.24
CA GLN A 32 -9.24 0.19 -0.34
C GLN A 32 -8.16 1.19 -0.72
N ASP A 33 -8.38 2.43 -0.34
CA ASP A 33 -7.37 3.46 -0.48
C ASP A 33 -6.41 3.42 0.71
N LEU A 34 -5.18 2.97 0.45
CA LEU A 34 -4.11 2.90 1.44
C LEU A 34 -3.25 4.17 1.50
N SER A 35 -3.65 5.24 0.81
CA SER A 35 -2.90 6.51 0.78
C SER A 35 -2.62 7.05 2.18
N GLY A 36 -3.55 6.87 3.11
CA GLY A 36 -3.40 7.31 4.49
C GLY A 36 -2.24 6.67 5.26
N LEU A 37 -1.76 5.50 4.82
CA LEU A 37 -0.59 4.85 5.43
C LEU A 37 0.72 5.52 5.03
N PHE A 38 0.75 6.19 3.91
CA PHE A 38 1.94 6.85 3.37
C PHE A 38 1.89 8.37 3.53
N ASP A 39 0.70 8.94 3.69
CA ASP A 39 0.52 10.37 3.78
C ASP A 39 1.18 10.94 5.04
N ASN A 40 1.93 12.02 4.86
CA ASN A 40 2.68 12.69 5.93
C ASN A 40 3.66 11.78 6.70
N LEU A 41 4.08 10.69 6.08
CA LEU A 41 5.02 9.73 6.66
C LEU A 41 6.43 10.32 6.71
N SER A 42 7.07 10.21 7.86
CA SER A 42 8.49 10.55 8.05
C SER A 42 9.29 9.29 8.33
N MET A 43 10.39 9.12 7.60
CA MET A 43 11.27 7.97 7.72
C MET A 43 12.71 8.43 7.92
N ILE A 44 13.49 7.60 8.61
CA ILE A 44 14.93 7.79 8.78
C ILE A 44 15.61 6.59 8.12
N GLY A 45 16.59 6.87 7.29
CA GLY A 45 17.39 5.85 6.62
C GLY A 45 18.87 6.10 6.74
N ILE A 46 19.63 5.17 6.21
CA ILE A 46 21.09 5.21 6.12
C ILE A 46 21.48 5.04 4.66
N LEU A 47 22.35 5.92 4.18
CA LEU A 47 22.85 5.93 2.81
C LEU A 47 24.32 5.61 2.76
N GLY A 48 24.70 4.81 1.75
CA GLY A 48 26.08 4.57 1.37
C GLY A 48 26.90 3.79 2.38
N GLU A 49 28.17 3.59 2.03
CA GLU A 49 29.12 2.85 2.86
C GLU A 49 29.56 3.63 4.12
N ASP A 50 29.48 4.94 4.06
CA ASP A 50 29.79 5.86 5.17
C ASP A 50 28.65 5.98 6.20
N CYS A 51 27.57 5.22 6.01
CA CYS A 51 26.41 5.20 6.91
C CYS A 51 25.81 6.60 7.17
N SER A 52 25.74 7.43 6.14
CA SER A 52 25.16 8.77 6.25
C SER A 52 23.65 8.70 6.47
N ARG A 53 23.16 9.44 7.47
CA ARG A 53 21.74 9.54 7.74
C ARG A 53 21.00 10.29 6.63
N ILE A 54 19.85 9.77 6.25
CA ILE A 54 18.85 10.46 5.43
C ILE A 54 17.52 10.53 6.17
N ASP A 55 16.93 11.70 6.17
CA ASP A 55 15.55 11.92 6.61
C ASP A 55 14.67 12.08 5.37
N ILE A 56 13.58 11.35 5.30
CA ILE A 56 12.62 11.35 4.20
C ILE A 56 11.27 11.76 4.76
N HIS A 57 10.60 12.71 4.11
CA HIS A 57 9.26 13.13 4.47
C HIS A 57 8.37 13.13 3.24
N ILE A 58 7.29 12.34 3.29
CA ILE A 58 6.30 12.26 2.23
C ILE A 58 5.30 13.40 2.41
N THR A 59 5.10 14.18 1.36
CA THR A 59 4.23 15.36 1.36
C THR A 59 2.96 15.20 0.54
N GLU A 60 2.96 14.28 -0.43
CA GLU A 60 1.81 14.04 -1.30
C GLU A 60 1.77 12.57 -1.70
N VAL A 61 0.58 11.99 -1.62
CA VAL A 61 0.29 10.61 -2.04
C VAL A 61 -0.91 10.62 -2.97
N ARG A 62 -0.80 9.94 -4.12
CA ARG A 62 -1.89 9.79 -5.06
C ARG A 62 -2.02 8.34 -5.49
N LYS A 63 -3.18 7.74 -5.26
CA LYS A 63 -3.49 6.40 -5.73
C LYS A 63 -3.59 6.39 -7.26
N MET A 64 -2.82 5.51 -7.91
CA MET A 64 -2.80 5.36 -9.36
C MET A 64 -3.67 4.17 -9.81
N ASP A 65 -3.55 3.05 -9.11
CA ASP A 65 -4.38 1.85 -9.30
C ASP A 65 -4.56 1.10 -7.97
N SER A 66 -4.98 -0.15 -8.01
CA SER A 66 -5.24 -0.94 -6.79
C SER A 66 -3.99 -1.19 -5.93
N ARG A 67 -2.79 -1.10 -6.49
CA ARG A 67 -1.53 -1.43 -5.84
C ARG A 67 -0.48 -0.32 -5.91
N GLU A 68 -0.60 0.61 -6.83
CA GLU A 68 0.42 1.61 -7.14
C GLU A 68 -0.01 3.00 -6.66
N TYR A 69 0.91 3.67 -5.98
CA TYR A 69 0.74 5.02 -5.46
C TYR A 69 1.90 5.89 -5.96
N GLU A 70 1.56 7.05 -6.52
CA GLU A 70 2.53 8.09 -6.81
C GLU A 70 2.81 8.88 -5.52
N ILE A 71 4.09 9.10 -5.26
CA ILE A 71 4.59 9.74 -4.04
C ILE A 71 5.43 10.94 -4.43
N LYS A 72 5.24 12.04 -3.67
CA LYS A 72 6.15 13.17 -3.65
C LYS A 72 6.59 13.46 -2.23
N GLY A 73 7.77 13.98 -2.09
CA GLY A 73 8.30 14.31 -0.78
C GLY A 73 9.61 15.08 -0.85
N ILE A 74 10.22 15.21 0.30
CA ILE A 74 11.54 15.82 0.46
C ILE A 74 12.46 14.86 1.20
N SER A 75 13.70 14.82 0.80
CA SER A 75 14.79 14.15 1.51
C SER A 75 15.74 15.19 2.07
N ARG A 76 16.37 14.88 3.19
CA ARG A 76 17.40 15.70 3.82
C ARG A 76 18.54 14.80 4.29
N THR A 77 19.72 15.08 3.79
CA THR A 77 20.95 14.42 4.21
C THR A 77 21.65 15.18 5.34
N ARG A 78 22.74 14.59 5.87
CA ARG A 78 23.57 15.18 6.94
C ARG A 78 24.08 16.60 6.61
N LEU A 79 24.26 16.91 5.34
CA LEU A 79 24.70 18.24 4.90
C LEU A 79 23.57 19.27 4.89
N SER A 80 22.40 18.95 5.44
CA SER A 80 21.20 19.79 5.49
C SER A 80 20.70 20.24 4.09
N VAL A 81 21.12 19.58 3.05
CA VAL A 81 20.59 19.80 1.70
C VAL A 81 19.22 19.13 1.61
N ILE A 82 18.22 19.92 1.28
CA ILE A 82 16.85 19.45 1.06
C ILE A 82 16.67 19.22 -0.44
N CYS A 83 16.35 17.99 -0.82
CA CYS A 83 16.07 17.60 -2.19
C CYS A 83 14.61 17.15 -2.32
N PRO A 84 13.81 17.73 -3.21
CA PRO A 84 12.52 17.18 -3.54
C PRO A 84 12.70 15.86 -4.30
N PHE A 85 11.83 14.91 -4.05
CA PHE A 85 11.78 13.66 -4.79
C PHE A 85 10.37 13.33 -5.24
N LYS A 86 10.27 12.47 -6.24
CA LYS A 86 9.04 11.84 -6.68
C LYS A 86 9.31 10.39 -7.05
N GLY A 87 8.28 9.59 -7.02
CA GLY A 87 8.36 8.20 -7.41
C GLY A 87 7.10 7.43 -7.10
N LYS A 88 7.28 6.15 -6.89
CA LYS A 88 6.17 5.22 -6.74
C LYS A 88 6.38 4.28 -5.55
N VAL A 89 5.26 3.92 -4.94
CA VAL A 89 5.15 2.82 -4.00
C VAL A 89 4.21 1.79 -4.62
N CYS A 90 4.61 0.53 -4.62
CA CYS A 90 3.77 -0.57 -5.08
C CYS A 90 3.56 -1.55 -3.93
N VAL A 91 2.30 -1.88 -3.65
CA VAL A 91 1.93 -2.90 -2.67
C VAL A 91 1.95 -4.27 -3.33
N ASP A 92 2.89 -5.12 -2.92
CA ASP A 92 3.07 -6.46 -3.51
C ASP A 92 2.13 -7.48 -2.88
N SER A 93 1.99 -7.46 -1.56
CA SER A 93 1.16 -8.40 -0.83
C SER A 93 0.68 -7.85 0.50
N ILE A 94 -0.42 -8.42 0.97
CA ILE A 94 -0.99 -8.16 2.29
C ILE A 94 -1.12 -9.50 3.01
N SER A 95 -0.65 -9.55 4.24
CA SER A 95 -0.72 -10.72 5.10
C SER A 95 -1.50 -10.35 6.36
N SER A 96 -2.58 -11.06 6.64
CA SER A 96 -3.29 -10.94 7.92
C SER A 96 -2.61 -11.77 8.99
N CYS A 97 -2.50 -11.23 10.20
CA CYS A 97 -2.08 -12.00 11.36
C CYS A 97 -3.27 -12.80 11.90
N SER A 98 -3.12 -14.11 12.03
CA SER A 98 -4.12 -14.98 12.68
C SER A 98 -4.17 -14.77 14.19
N GLN A 99 -3.16 -14.15 14.77
CA GLN A 99 -3.09 -13.74 16.17
C GLN A 99 -2.77 -12.26 16.21
N MET A 100 -3.63 -11.49 16.87
CA MET A 100 -3.36 -10.08 17.11
C MET A 100 -2.06 -9.97 17.93
N ILE A 101 -1.07 -9.31 17.36
CA ILE A 101 0.11 -8.92 18.10
C ILE A 101 -0.28 -7.69 18.91
N LYS A 102 -0.69 -7.91 20.15
CA LYS A 102 -0.92 -6.82 21.09
C LYS A 102 0.40 -6.37 21.67
N SER A 103 0.87 -5.24 21.23
CA SER A 103 1.87 -4.51 22.00
C SER A 103 1.15 -3.53 22.94
N GLU A 104 1.84 -3.06 23.97
CA GLU A 104 1.31 -2.11 24.94
C GLU A 104 0.80 -0.80 24.31
N TYR A 105 1.13 -0.55 23.03
CA TYR A 105 0.88 0.71 22.33
C TYR A 105 0.18 0.57 20.96
N THR A 106 0.14 -0.62 20.37
CA THR A 106 -0.41 -0.80 19.00
C THR A 106 -0.99 -2.19 18.81
N GLU A 107 -2.18 -2.24 18.18
CA GLU A 107 -2.75 -3.47 17.66
C GLU A 107 -2.38 -3.58 16.18
N VAL A 108 -1.79 -4.71 15.77
CA VAL A 108 -1.44 -4.98 14.37
C VAL A 108 -2.25 -6.17 13.89
N ASP A 109 -3.13 -5.93 12.93
CA ASP A 109 -4.00 -6.96 12.34
C ASP A 109 -3.32 -7.70 11.17
N GLY A 110 -2.25 -7.14 10.64
CA GLY A 110 -1.54 -7.69 9.51
C GLY A 110 -0.37 -6.83 9.07
N PHE A 111 0.21 -7.23 7.96
CA PHE A 111 1.35 -6.52 7.38
C PHE A 111 1.13 -6.29 5.88
N ILE A 112 1.55 -5.12 5.43
CA ILE A 112 1.66 -4.75 4.04
C ILE A 112 3.11 -4.84 3.63
N TYR A 113 3.37 -5.53 2.53
CA TYR A 113 4.68 -5.65 1.92
C TYR A 113 4.66 -4.98 0.56
N GLY A 114 5.72 -4.30 0.24
CA GLY A 114 5.81 -3.65 -1.05
C GLY A 114 7.22 -3.19 -1.37
N HIS A 115 7.33 -2.48 -2.46
CA HIS A 115 8.57 -1.87 -2.89
C HIS A 115 8.34 -0.42 -3.31
N TYR A 116 9.40 0.35 -3.28
CA TYR A 116 9.39 1.75 -3.67
C TYR A 116 10.55 2.08 -4.60
N SER A 117 10.35 3.10 -5.41
CA SER A 117 11.36 3.68 -6.27
C SER A 117 11.15 5.18 -6.33
N PHE A 118 12.11 5.94 -5.83
CA PHE A 118 12.08 7.39 -5.76
C PHE A 118 13.29 7.98 -6.48
N ALA A 119 13.09 9.12 -7.12
CA ALA A 119 14.15 9.90 -7.74
C ALA A 119 14.09 11.35 -7.26
N GLU A 120 15.19 11.84 -6.76
CA GLU A 120 15.34 13.24 -6.40
C GLU A 120 15.49 14.09 -7.66
N TYR A 121 14.94 15.27 -7.64
CA TYR A 121 15.06 16.25 -8.71
C TYR A 121 15.45 17.61 -8.11
N GLY A 122 16.26 18.37 -8.84
CA GLY A 122 16.78 19.64 -8.35
C GLY A 122 18.24 19.83 -8.73
N ASP A 123 19.08 20.23 -7.77
CA ASP A 123 20.53 20.39 -8.03
C ASP A 123 21.17 19.02 -8.28
N LYS A 124 21.63 18.80 -9.53
CA LYS A 124 22.19 17.52 -9.99
C LYS A 124 23.38 17.03 -9.17
N ARG A 125 24.07 17.90 -8.45
CA ARG A 125 25.23 17.52 -7.61
C ARG A 125 24.83 16.75 -6.35
N TYR A 126 23.58 16.89 -5.92
CA TYR A 126 23.08 16.31 -4.67
C TYR A 126 21.87 15.41 -4.84
N SER A 127 21.38 15.26 -6.09
CA SER A 127 20.22 14.43 -6.37
C SER A 127 20.62 13.00 -6.67
N GLY A 128 19.84 12.06 -6.19
CA GLY A 128 20.03 10.63 -6.38
C GLY A 128 18.72 9.90 -6.63
N ALA A 129 18.83 8.59 -6.77
CA ALA A 129 17.69 7.70 -6.83
C ALA A 129 17.85 6.62 -5.76
N PHE A 130 16.75 6.23 -5.13
CA PHE A 130 16.75 5.18 -4.14
C PHE A 130 15.51 4.30 -4.29
N SER A 131 15.72 3.01 -4.08
CA SER A 131 14.67 2.02 -4.17
C SER A 131 14.88 0.93 -3.12
N GLY A 132 13.82 0.24 -2.78
CA GLY A 132 13.90 -0.81 -1.79
C GLY A 132 12.56 -1.47 -1.54
N PHE A 133 12.54 -2.29 -0.50
CA PHE A 133 11.34 -2.97 -0.02
C PHE A 133 10.93 -2.40 1.32
N PHE A 134 9.63 -2.50 1.62
CA PHE A 134 9.11 -2.10 2.92
C PHE A 134 8.15 -3.14 3.47
N LYS A 135 7.99 -3.11 4.78
CA LYS A 135 6.97 -3.83 5.54
C LYS A 135 6.36 -2.84 6.52
N GLN A 136 5.04 -2.74 6.52
CA GLN A 136 4.28 -1.88 7.43
C GLN A 136 3.14 -2.69 8.08
N GLY A 137 2.95 -2.53 9.37
CA GLY A 137 1.84 -3.10 10.13
C GLY A 137 0.72 -2.11 10.34
#